data_a5ed771f13fec6de6311acaf550e7fe4
#
_entry.id   a5ed771f13fec6de6311acaf550e7fe4
#
_cell.length_a   1.000
_cell.length_b   1.000
_cell.length_c   1.000
_cell.angle_alpha   90.00
_cell.angle_beta   90.00
_cell.angle_gamma   90.00
#
_symmetry.space_group_name_H-M   'P 1'
#
loop_
_entity.id
_entity.type
_entity.pdbx_description
1 polymer ?
#
loop_
_entity_poly.entity_id
_entity_poly.type
_entity_poly.pdbx_seq_one_letter_code
_entity_poly.pdbx_strand_id
1 'polypeptide(L)'
;MKYRIIAAFVVLCFAQGVKAQQAAGQIEAGVRLGLPLGATGRYFLTDRSAVEGIFGLYNTRASLTALYQYHWDLSALTMEGFGWYAGGGAHIGGREIRGEKTFYAGVDGLVGLNYSFSNIPLNLSLDWKPALHFNTPSELADFGVSARYIFGRNKK
;
A
#
# COMPACT_ATOMS: atom_id res chain seq x y z
N MET A 1 18.08 23.72 13.97
CA MET A 1 18.86 22.99 12.94
C MET A 1 18.21 21.67 12.53
N LYS A 2 17.69 20.83 13.44
CA LYS A 2 17.11 19.49 13.14
C LYS A 2 15.94 19.53 12.16
N TYR A 3 15.02 20.50 12.27
CA TYR A 3 13.84 20.62 11.38
C TYR A 3 14.21 21.07 9.95
N ARG A 4 15.31 21.81 9.77
CA ARG A 4 15.80 22.23 8.44
C ARG A 4 16.37 21.06 7.65
N ILE A 5 16.96 20.08 8.34
CA ILE A 5 17.51 18.87 7.71
C ILE A 5 16.36 17.95 7.28
N ILE A 6 15.33 17.82 8.09
CA ILE A 6 14.13 17.03 7.74
C ILE A 6 13.38 17.67 6.56
N ALA A 7 13.21 18.99 6.56
CA ALA A 7 12.59 19.71 5.45
C ALA A 7 13.41 19.59 4.16
N ALA A 8 14.74 19.66 4.23
CA ALA A 8 15.62 19.46 3.09
C ALA A 8 15.57 18.04 2.55
N PHE A 9 15.48 17.04 3.42
CA PHE A 9 15.34 15.64 3.04
C PHE A 9 13.99 15.35 2.34
N VAL A 10 12.91 15.94 2.85
CA VAL A 10 11.57 15.86 2.23
C VAL A 10 11.57 16.54 0.86
N VAL A 11 12.16 17.71 0.72
CA VAL A 11 12.28 18.43 -0.57
C VAL A 11 13.14 17.67 -1.58
N LEU A 12 14.24 17.05 -1.14
CA LEU A 12 15.09 16.23 -2.01
C LEU A 12 14.37 15.01 -2.57
N CYS A 13 13.47 14.39 -1.80
CA CYS A 13 12.64 13.26 -2.25
C CYS A 13 11.66 13.65 -3.37
N PHE A 14 11.25 14.91 -3.45
CA PHE A 14 10.35 15.42 -4.50
C PHE A 14 11.05 15.83 -5.79
N ALA A 15 12.37 16.05 -5.77
CA ALA A 15 13.13 16.64 -6.88
C ALA A 15 13.69 15.63 -7.90
N GLN A 16 13.55 14.32 -7.65
CA GLN A 16 14.12 13.31 -8.53
C GLN A 16 13.18 13.00 -9.71
N GLY A 17 13.53 13.51 -10.87
CA GLY A 17 12.94 13.12 -12.16
C GLY A 17 13.42 11.72 -12.57
N VAL A 18 13.00 10.69 -11.89
CA VAL A 18 13.50 9.32 -12.08
C VAL A 18 12.50 8.50 -12.90
N LYS A 19 13.03 7.59 -13.73
CA LYS A 19 12.23 6.63 -14.51
C LYS A 19 11.33 5.83 -13.58
N ALA A 20 10.03 5.91 -13.81
CA ALA A 20 9.05 5.15 -13.02
C ALA A 20 9.28 3.65 -13.25
N GLN A 21 9.38 2.89 -12.19
CA GLN A 21 9.50 1.43 -12.24
C GLN A 21 8.16 0.76 -12.55
N GLN A 22 7.09 1.49 -12.36
CA GLN A 22 5.73 1.11 -12.65
C GLN A 22 5.29 1.80 -13.95
N ALA A 23 4.41 1.17 -14.69
CA ALA A 23 3.83 1.73 -15.90
C ALA A 23 2.33 1.94 -15.73
N ALA A 24 1.80 3.00 -16.31
CA ALA A 24 0.36 3.21 -16.40
C ALA A 24 -0.32 1.96 -17.00
N GLY A 25 -1.42 1.51 -16.40
CA GLY A 25 -2.12 0.30 -16.78
C GLY A 25 -1.57 -1.00 -16.18
N GLN A 26 -0.46 -0.95 -15.43
CA GLN A 26 0.07 -2.13 -14.73
C GLN A 26 -0.90 -2.61 -13.65
N ILE A 27 -1.10 -3.92 -13.62
CA ILE A 27 -1.91 -4.61 -12.61
C ILE A 27 -0.98 -5.46 -11.75
N GLU A 28 -1.19 -5.40 -10.46
CA GLU A 28 -0.52 -6.26 -9.49
C GLU A 28 -1.59 -6.93 -8.62
N ALA A 29 -1.48 -8.23 -8.39
CA ALA A 29 -2.37 -8.94 -7.47
C ALA A 29 -1.61 -9.98 -6.66
N GLY A 30 -2.05 -10.18 -5.44
CA GLY A 30 -1.37 -11.08 -4.52
C GLY A 30 -1.99 -11.16 -3.15
N VAL A 31 -1.15 -11.43 -2.16
CA VAL A 31 -1.56 -11.63 -0.76
C VAL A 31 -0.92 -10.58 0.14
N ARG A 32 -1.64 -10.20 1.19
CA ARG A 32 -1.20 -9.34 2.28
C ARG A 32 -1.21 -10.14 3.58
N LEU A 33 -0.08 -10.14 4.26
CA LEU A 33 0.09 -10.66 5.62
C LEU A 33 0.15 -9.46 6.57
N GLY A 34 -0.74 -9.40 7.54
CA GLY A 34 -0.88 -8.29 8.49
C GLY A 34 -2.31 -8.18 8.97
N LEU A 35 -2.71 -6.99 9.39
CA LEU A 35 -4.10 -6.69 9.74
C LEU A 35 -4.70 -5.72 8.68
N PRO A 36 -5.65 -6.15 7.85
CA PRO A 36 -6.18 -7.52 7.74
C PRO A 36 -5.25 -8.46 6.94
N LEU A 37 -5.34 -9.76 7.24
CA LEU A 37 -4.82 -10.80 6.37
C LEU A 37 -5.74 -10.93 5.16
N GLY A 38 -5.22 -10.97 3.93
CA GLY A 38 -6.12 -11.08 2.80
C GLY A 38 -5.50 -11.02 1.42
N ALA A 39 -6.37 -10.85 0.43
CA ALA A 39 -5.99 -10.62 -0.95
C ALA A 39 -5.83 -9.12 -1.22
N THR A 40 -4.87 -8.76 -2.04
CA THR A 40 -4.64 -7.38 -2.47
C THR A 40 -4.50 -7.31 -3.99
N GLY A 41 -5.08 -6.26 -4.57
CA GLY A 41 -4.94 -5.93 -5.98
C GLY A 41 -4.66 -4.44 -6.15
N ARG A 42 -3.69 -4.10 -7.01
CA ARG A 42 -3.28 -2.73 -7.29
C ARG A 42 -3.32 -2.48 -8.78
N TYR A 43 -3.85 -1.33 -9.17
CA TYR A 43 -3.87 -0.85 -10.53
C TYR A 43 -3.21 0.52 -10.64
N PHE A 44 -2.21 0.64 -11.50
CA PHE A 44 -1.50 1.91 -11.73
C PHE A 44 -2.26 2.77 -12.73
N LEU A 45 -2.77 3.90 -12.28
CA LEU A 45 -3.46 4.91 -13.10
C LEU A 45 -2.45 5.69 -13.96
N THR A 46 -1.28 5.95 -13.38
CA THR A 46 -0.14 6.59 -14.03
C THR A 46 1.13 5.86 -13.62
N ASP A 47 2.28 6.29 -14.10
CA ASP A 47 3.58 5.73 -13.70
C ASP A 47 3.90 5.93 -12.20
N ARG A 48 3.11 6.72 -11.47
CA ARG A 48 3.33 7.04 -10.06
C ARG A 48 2.11 6.89 -9.17
N SER A 49 0.91 6.96 -9.71
CA SER A 49 -0.32 6.87 -8.92
C SER A 49 -1.03 5.54 -9.15
N ALA A 50 -1.52 4.96 -8.09
CA ALA A 50 -2.23 3.69 -8.12
C ALA A 50 -3.46 3.70 -7.21
N VAL A 51 -4.40 2.83 -7.52
CA VAL A 51 -5.48 2.42 -6.61
C VAL A 51 -5.25 0.99 -6.17
N GLU A 52 -5.47 0.72 -4.90
CA GLU A 52 -5.33 -0.62 -4.33
C GLU A 52 -6.62 -1.01 -3.62
N GLY A 53 -7.09 -2.23 -3.90
CA GLY A 53 -8.14 -2.89 -3.16
C GLY A 53 -7.56 -3.98 -2.26
N ILE A 54 -7.99 -4.04 -0.99
CA ILE A 54 -7.62 -5.10 -0.07
C ILE A 54 -8.90 -5.75 0.43
N PHE A 55 -9.03 -7.04 0.17
CA PHE A 55 -10.07 -7.88 0.76
C PHE A 55 -9.47 -8.66 1.92
N GLY A 56 -9.82 -8.25 3.12
CA GLY A 56 -9.28 -8.80 4.36
C GLY A 56 -10.23 -9.76 5.04
N LEU A 57 -9.67 -10.85 5.54
CA LEU A 57 -10.35 -11.82 6.38
C LEU A 57 -9.49 -12.05 7.62
N TYR A 58 -10.08 -11.87 8.78
CA TYR A 58 -9.40 -12.16 10.04
C TYR A 58 -10.42 -12.65 11.08
N ASN A 59 -10.33 -13.94 11.41
CA ASN A 59 -11.25 -14.59 12.35
C ASN A 59 -12.71 -14.42 11.91
N THR A 60 -13.54 -13.72 12.71
CA THR A 60 -14.95 -13.42 12.43
C THR A 60 -15.16 -12.07 11.72
N ARG A 61 -14.10 -11.48 11.18
CA ARG A 61 -14.12 -10.17 10.51
C ARG A 61 -13.85 -10.32 9.03
N ALA A 62 -14.65 -9.64 8.22
CA ALA A 62 -14.39 -9.42 6.81
C ALA A 62 -14.32 -7.91 6.55
N SER A 63 -13.37 -7.47 5.74
CA SER A 63 -13.21 -6.05 5.41
C SER A 63 -12.86 -5.85 3.94
N LEU A 64 -13.28 -4.72 3.42
CA LEU A 64 -12.89 -4.22 2.11
C LEU A 64 -12.30 -2.83 2.30
N THR A 65 -11.08 -2.64 1.81
CA THR A 65 -10.35 -1.38 1.86
C THR A 65 -10.04 -0.92 0.45
N ALA A 66 -10.25 0.36 0.17
CA ALA A 66 -9.85 1.02 -1.07
C ALA A 66 -8.87 2.15 -0.74
N LEU A 67 -7.71 2.14 -1.37
CA LEU A 67 -6.62 3.07 -1.13
C LEU A 67 -6.20 3.74 -2.44
N TYR A 68 -5.92 5.03 -2.39
CA TYR A 68 -5.18 5.75 -3.41
C TYR A 68 -3.75 5.94 -2.94
N GLN A 69 -2.77 5.69 -3.81
CA GLN A 69 -1.35 5.69 -3.48
C GLN A 69 -0.58 6.50 -4.51
N TYR A 70 0.45 7.19 -4.04
CA TYR A 70 1.46 7.81 -4.87
C TYR A 70 2.81 7.19 -4.58
N HIS A 71 3.55 6.84 -5.63
CA HIS A 71 4.81 6.09 -5.59
C HIS A 71 5.97 6.97 -5.98
N TRP A 72 7.09 6.82 -5.26
CA TRP A 72 8.37 7.45 -5.55
C TRP A 72 9.43 6.38 -5.73
N ASP A 73 10.20 6.52 -6.79
CA ASP A 73 11.32 5.64 -7.08
C ASP A 73 12.54 6.06 -6.24
N LEU A 74 13.18 5.12 -5.60
CA LEU A 74 14.40 5.27 -4.82
C LEU A 74 15.61 4.59 -5.45
N SER A 75 15.52 4.10 -6.68
CA SER A 75 16.59 3.36 -7.36
C SER A 75 17.87 4.18 -7.49
N ALA A 76 17.79 5.50 -7.64
CA ALA A 76 18.95 6.38 -7.69
C ALA A 76 19.71 6.49 -6.35
N LEU A 77 19.04 6.21 -5.22
CA LEU A 77 19.61 6.33 -3.87
C LEU A 77 19.99 4.97 -3.26
N THR A 78 19.41 3.88 -3.76
CA THR A 78 19.55 2.55 -3.17
C THR A 78 19.93 1.50 -4.20
N MET A 79 18.96 0.78 -4.72
CA MET A 79 19.10 -0.26 -5.74
C MET A 79 17.92 -0.20 -6.70
N GLU A 80 18.14 -0.66 -7.93
CA GLU A 80 17.09 -0.76 -8.93
C GLU A 80 15.94 -1.66 -8.43
N GLY A 81 14.70 -1.19 -8.57
CA GLY A 81 13.53 -1.89 -8.10
C GLY A 81 13.00 -1.40 -6.74
N PHE A 82 13.76 -0.58 -6.01
CA PHE A 82 13.36 -0.09 -4.69
C PHE A 82 12.60 1.24 -4.78
N GLY A 83 11.51 1.34 -4.05
CA GLY A 83 10.67 2.53 -3.98
C GLY A 83 9.95 2.67 -2.66
N TRP A 84 9.31 3.82 -2.47
CA TRP A 84 8.37 4.03 -1.37
C TRP A 84 7.06 4.58 -1.89
N TYR A 85 6.03 4.48 -1.10
CA TYR A 85 4.71 5.01 -1.44
C TYR A 85 3.99 5.52 -0.21
N ALA A 86 3.11 6.49 -0.43
CA ALA A 86 2.23 7.01 0.59
C ALA A 86 0.84 7.23 -0.01
N GLY A 87 -0.16 7.21 0.84
CA GLY A 87 -1.53 7.38 0.38
C GLY A 87 -2.54 7.35 1.50
N GLY A 88 -3.77 7.16 1.11
CA GLY A 88 -4.89 7.05 2.02
C GLY A 88 -6.13 6.54 1.33
N GLY A 89 -7.13 6.22 2.12
CA GLY A 89 -8.39 5.72 1.60
C GLY A 89 -9.42 5.48 2.68
N ALA A 90 -10.27 4.52 2.43
CA ALA A 90 -11.36 4.17 3.33
C ALA A 90 -11.58 2.67 3.36
N HIS A 91 -12.14 2.21 4.43
CA HIS A 91 -12.53 0.81 4.59
C HIS A 91 -13.94 0.66 5.14
N ILE A 92 -14.52 -0.47 4.82
CA ILE A 92 -15.75 -0.97 5.41
C ILE A 92 -15.53 -2.41 5.84
N GLY A 93 -16.22 -2.85 6.88
CA GLY A 93 -16.12 -4.23 7.32
C GLY A 93 -17.27 -4.66 8.20
N GLY A 94 -17.37 -5.97 8.36
CA GLY A 94 -18.32 -6.62 9.25
C GLY A 94 -17.60 -7.48 10.27
N ARG A 95 -18.12 -7.51 11.49
CA ARG A 95 -17.64 -8.33 12.60
C ARG A 95 -18.81 -9.01 13.28
N GLU A 96 -18.66 -10.28 13.55
CA GLU A 96 -19.64 -11.01 14.36
C GLU A 96 -19.11 -11.20 15.78
N ILE A 97 -19.88 -10.73 16.78
CA ILE A 97 -19.58 -10.88 18.20
C ILE A 97 -20.82 -11.49 18.84
N ARG A 98 -20.69 -12.70 19.40
CA ARG A 98 -21.76 -13.40 20.13
C ARG A 98 -23.07 -13.53 19.32
N GLY A 99 -22.96 -13.74 17.99
CA GLY A 99 -24.10 -13.84 17.10
C GLY A 99 -24.70 -12.50 16.62
N GLU A 100 -24.17 -11.37 17.09
CA GLU A 100 -24.55 -10.05 16.60
C GLU A 100 -23.57 -9.57 15.53
N LYS A 101 -24.10 -9.17 14.39
CA LYS A 101 -23.32 -8.60 13.28
C LYS A 101 -23.17 -7.09 13.48
N THR A 102 -21.94 -6.65 13.70
CA THR A 102 -21.60 -5.22 13.80
C THR A 102 -20.88 -4.78 12.54
N PHE A 103 -21.35 -3.71 11.93
CA PHE A 103 -20.73 -3.07 10.79
C PHE A 103 -19.79 -1.94 11.26
N TYR A 104 -18.64 -1.82 10.65
CA TYR A 104 -17.70 -0.72 10.92
C TYR A 104 -17.20 -0.09 9.62
N ALA A 105 -16.86 1.17 9.68
CA ALA A 105 -16.28 1.94 8.58
C ALA A 105 -15.26 2.94 9.13
N GLY A 106 -14.33 3.36 8.28
CA GLY A 106 -13.33 4.33 8.66
C GLY A 106 -12.47 4.79 7.49
N VAL A 107 -11.46 5.57 7.84
CA VAL A 107 -10.44 6.08 6.91
C VAL A 107 -9.08 5.53 7.27
N ASP A 108 -8.23 5.36 6.24
CA ASP A 108 -6.90 4.79 6.36
C ASP A 108 -5.86 5.78 5.85
N GLY A 109 -4.74 5.87 6.58
CA GLY A 109 -3.49 6.36 6.04
C GLY A 109 -2.64 5.20 5.57
N LEU A 110 -1.63 5.46 4.75
CA LEU A 110 -0.71 4.45 4.24
C LEU A 110 0.66 5.05 3.97
N VAL A 111 1.69 4.39 4.46
CA VAL A 111 3.10 4.65 4.09
C VAL A 111 3.80 3.32 3.98
N GLY A 112 4.55 3.10 2.91
CA GLY A 112 5.23 1.83 2.71
C GLY A 112 6.46 1.90 1.83
N LEU A 113 7.23 0.84 1.87
CA LEU A 113 8.35 0.55 1.02
C LEU A 113 7.98 -0.59 0.08
N ASN A 114 8.47 -0.57 -1.13
CA ASN A 114 8.28 -1.66 -2.08
C ASN A 114 9.56 -1.97 -2.85
N TYR A 115 9.67 -3.22 -3.22
CA TYR A 115 10.73 -3.72 -4.07
C TYR A 115 10.14 -4.54 -5.23
N SER A 116 10.41 -4.11 -6.46
CA SER A 116 10.01 -4.81 -7.68
C SER A 116 11.22 -5.51 -8.28
N PHE A 117 11.17 -6.83 -8.34
CA PHE A 117 12.25 -7.63 -8.91
C PHE A 117 12.37 -7.38 -10.41
N SER A 118 13.62 -7.26 -10.90
CA SER A 118 13.89 -7.09 -12.33
C SER A 118 13.73 -8.40 -13.11
N ASN A 119 14.08 -9.53 -12.51
CA ASN A 119 14.17 -10.83 -13.16
C ASN A 119 12.86 -11.65 -13.11
N ILE A 120 11.99 -11.37 -12.15
CA ILE A 120 10.71 -12.03 -11.98
C ILE A 120 9.58 -10.99 -11.82
N PRO A 121 8.36 -11.29 -12.25
CA PRO A 121 7.22 -10.38 -12.14
C PRO A 121 6.64 -10.38 -10.72
N LEU A 122 7.47 -10.01 -9.73
CA LEU A 122 7.12 -10.00 -8.31
C LEU A 122 7.40 -8.63 -7.71
N ASN A 123 6.45 -8.11 -6.95
CA ASN A 123 6.58 -6.96 -6.08
C ASN A 123 6.41 -7.41 -4.62
N LEU A 124 7.35 -7.03 -3.77
CA LEU A 124 7.23 -7.15 -2.31
C LEU A 124 7.04 -5.77 -1.72
N SER A 125 6.21 -5.66 -0.71
CA SER A 125 6.03 -4.40 0.01
C SER A 125 5.87 -4.62 1.50
N LEU A 126 6.32 -3.62 2.27
CA LEU A 126 6.13 -3.49 3.70
C LEU A 126 5.49 -2.12 3.94
N ASP A 127 4.38 -2.08 4.62
CA ASP A 127 3.67 -0.83 4.89
C ASP A 127 3.12 -0.74 6.31
N TRP A 128 2.91 0.49 6.73
CA TRP A 128 2.16 0.89 7.89
C TRP A 128 0.87 1.56 7.43
N LYS A 129 -0.27 1.05 7.89
CA LYS A 129 -1.60 1.47 7.50
C LYS A 129 -2.47 1.79 8.72
N PRO A 130 -2.26 2.96 9.37
CA PRO A 130 -3.13 3.39 10.45
C PRO A 130 -4.58 3.54 9.98
N ALA A 131 -5.51 2.97 10.72
CA ALA A 131 -6.93 2.98 10.45
C ALA A 131 -7.69 3.72 11.56
N LEU A 132 -8.48 4.73 11.17
CA LEU A 132 -9.35 5.49 12.04
C LEU A 132 -10.79 5.03 11.80
N HIS A 133 -11.38 4.36 12.79
CA HIS A 133 -12.76 3.91 12.75
C HIS A 133 -13.71 4.97 13.27
N PHE A 134 -14.91 5.06 12.68
CA PHE A 134 -15.91 6.04 13.12
C PHE A 134 -16.75 5.54 14.31
N ASN A 135 -16.92 4.23 14.45
CA ASN A 135 -17.83 3.62 15.43
C ASN A 135 -17.19 2.50 16.26
N THR A 136 -15.90 2.28 16.13
CA THR A 136 -15.12 1.30 16.89
C THR A 136 -13.74 1.87 17.24
N PRO A 137 -12.98 1.27 18.16
CA PRO A 137 -11.61 1.71 18.44
C PRO A 137 -10.73 1.67 17.20
N SER A 138 -9.93 2.74 17.00
CA SER A 138 -9.00 2.88 15.88
C SER A 138 -7.80 1.94 15.99
N GLU A 139 -7.31 1.45 14.85
CA GLU A 139 -6.14 0.57 14.76
C GLU A 139 -4.95 1.34 14.17
N LEU A 140 -4.07 1.84 15.03
CA LEU A 140 -2.92 2.66 14.62
C LEU A 140 -1.64 1.82 14.36
N ALA A 141 -1.61 0.58 14.79
CA ALA A 141 -0.46 -0.32 14.68
C ALA A 141 -0.63 -1.41 13.60
N ASP A 142 -1.33 -1.11 12.51
CA ASP A 142 -1.48 -2.03 11.38
C ASP A 142 -0.23 -1.97 10.49
N PHE A 143 0.58 -3.02 10.57
CA PHE A 143 1.70 -3.26 9.67
C PHE A 143 1.37 -4.44 8.76
N GLY A 144 1.76 -4.35 7.50
CA GLY A 144 1.52 -5.40 6.53
C GLY A 144 2.70 -5.66 5.61
N VAL A 145 2.89 -6.92 5.29
CA VAL A 145 3.80 -7.37 4.22
C VAL A 145 2.95 -7.92 3.10
N SER A 146 3.21 -7.49 1.88
CA SER A 146 2.47 -7.99 0.71
C SER A 146 3.42 -8.53 -0.34
N ALA A 147 3.00 -9.60 -0.97
CA ALA A 147 3.64 -10.16 -2.16
C ALA A 147 2.63 -10.16 -3.31
N ARG A 148 2.96 -9.46 -4.41
CA ARG A 148 2.08 -9.28 -5.57
C ARG A 148 2.77 -9.72 -6.84
N TYR A 149 2.05 -10.43 -7.69
CA TYR A 149 2.45 -10.74 -9.04
C TYR A 149 2.12 -9.55 -9.95
N ILE A 150 3.08 -9.18 -10.84
CA ILE A 150 2.96 -8.07 -11.78
C ILE A 150 2.48 -8.62 -13.12
N PHE A 151 1.26 -8.27 -13.52
CA PHE A 151 0.68 -8.67 -14.81
C PHE A 151 1.08 -7.71 -15.91
N GLY A 152 1.25 -8.22 -17.14
CA GLY A 152 1.52 -7.39 -18.32
C GLY A 152 2.96 -6.87 -18.41
N ARG A 153 3.88 -7.35 -17.58
CA ARG A 153 5.29 -7.04 -17.71
C ARG A 153 5.85 -7.81 -18.93
N ASN A 154 5.95 -7.14 -20.07
CA ASN A 154 6.63 -7.70 -21.23
C ASN A 154 8.10 -7.92 -20.87
N LYS A 155 8.54 -9.18 -20.91
CA LYS A 155 9.98 -9.50 -20.90
C LYS A 155 10.59 -8.87 -22.16
N LYS A 156 11.38 -7.83 -22.00
CA LYS A 156 12.32 -7.39 -23.03
C LYS A 156 13.58 -8.22 -22.93
#